data_274478b24a24e45473f39b980eaa7d8c
#
_entry.id   274478b24a24e45473f39b980eaa7d8c
#
_cell.length_a   1.000
_cell.length_b   1.000
_cell.length_c   1.000
_cell.angle_alpha   90.00
_cell.angle_beta   90.00
_cell.angle_gamma   90.00
#
_symmetry.space_group_name_H-M   'P 1'
#
loop_
_entity.id
_entity.type
_entity.pdbx_description
1 polymer ?
#
loop_
_entity_poly.entity_id
_entity_poly.type
_entity_poly.pdbx_seq_one_letter_code
_entity_poly.pdbx_strand_id
1 'polypeptide(L)'
;QTSAKKKVVFIDEMPWMDTPRSKFVTALEFFWNGWAAMRDDILLIICGSATSWIINKIFRNHGGLHNRVNYQIFLEPFTLHECEEYSEAMGLAYSRYDLLEAYMVMGGVPYYWSLMQKGRSLAQNIDSLFFAPQGLLHYEFRELYDSLFRNSDKYIDVVSILRSEERRVGKEC
;
A
#
# COMPACT_ATOMS: atom_id res chain seq x y z
N GLN A 1 -2.32 40.11 -13.97
CA GLN A 1 -3.05 38.85 -13.65
C GLN A 1 -2.29 38.19 -12.53
N THR A 2 -2.78 38.34 -11.31
CA THR A 2 -2.28 37.58 -10.14
C THR A 2 -2.64 36.12 -10.35
N SER A 3 -1.64 35.28 -10.68
CA SER A 3 -1.81 33.86 -10.75
C SER A 3 -2.34 33.36 -9.40
N ALA A 4 -3.59 32.93 -9.35
CA ALA A 4 -4.17 32.31 -8.16
C ALA A 4 -3.31 31.10 -7.79
N LYS A 5 -2.86 31.03 -6.54
CA LYS A 5 -2.06 29.88 -6.07
C LYS A 5 -2.91 28.63 -6.20
N LYS A 6 -2.45 27.66 -6.99
CA LYS A 6 -3.07 26.34 -7.09
C LYS A 6 -3.10 25.68 -5.70
N LYS A 7 -4.21 25.06 -5.37
CA LYS A 7 -4.45 24.34 -4.12
C LYS A 7 -4.57 22.86 -4.41
N VAL A 8 -3.81 22.06 -3.71
CA VAL A 8 -3.91 20.60 -3.77
C VAL A 8 -4.58 20.13 -2.49
N VAL A 9 -5.66 19.38 -2.65
CA VAL A 9 -6.34 18.68 -1.57
C VAL A 9 -6.09 17.19 -1.77
N PHE A 10 -5.39 16.57 -0.84
CA PHE A 10 -5.08 15.14 -0.87
C PHE A 10 -5.86 14.44 0.25
N ILE A 11 -6.68 13.45 -0.11
CA ILE A 11 -7.45 12.63 0.83
C ILE A 11 -6.91 11.21 0.75
N ASP A 12 -6.18 10.83 1.77
CA ASP A 12 -5.60 9.50 1.90
C ASP A 12 -6.59 8.54 2.56
N GLU A 13 -6.51 7.26 2.19
CA GLU A 13 -7.36 6.17 2.69
C GLU A 13 -8.84 6.54 2.79
N MET A 14 -9.36 7.15 1.74
CA MET A 14 -10.74 7.65 1.67
C MET A 14 -11.80 6.61 2.08
N PRO A 15 -11.66 5.30 1.77
CA PRO A 15 -12.61 4.28 2.21
C PRO A 15 -12.86 4.24 3.73
N TRP A 16 -11.87 4.60 4.53
CA TRP A 16 -12.01 4.62 6.01
C TRP A 16 -12.92 5.73 6.51
N MET A 17 -13.12 6.77 5.72
CA MET A 17 -14.01 7.88 6.07
C MET A 17 -15.48 7.56 5.77
N ASP A 18 -15.75 6.57 4.90
CA ASP A 18 -17.11 6.16 4.52
C ASP A 18 -17.67 5.11 5.48
N THR A 19 -17.91 5.51 6.72
CA THR A 19 -18.61 4.67 7.68
C THR A 19 -20.13 4.72 7.44
N PRO A 20 -20.92 3.72 7.89
CA PRO A 20 -22.36 3.68 7.66
C PRO A 20 -23.15 4.95 8.11
N ARG A 21 -22.56 5.74 9.00
CA ARG A 21 -23.19 6.96 9.55
C ARG A 21 -22.53 8.25 9.09
N SER A 22 -21.37 8.20 8.43
CA SER A 22 -20.59 9.41 8.10
C SER A 22 -21.22 10.25 6.99
N LYS A 23 -21.96 9.62 6.05
CA LYS A 23 -22.43 10.25 4.80
C LYS A 23 -21.30 10.95 4.04
N PHE A 24 -20.07 10.43 4.17
CA PHE A 24 -18.88 11.07 3.65
C PHE A 24 -18.91 11.25 2.12
N VAL A 25 -19.32 10.22 1.39
CA VAL A 25 -19.43 10.30 -0.08
C VAL A 25 -20.41 11.41 -0.49
N THR A 26 -21.56 11.52 0.18
CA THR A 26 -22.54 12.58 -0.08
C THR A 26 -21.96 13.97 0.20
N ALA A 27 -21.20 14.12 1.28
CA ALA A 27 -20.55 15.38 1.60
C ALA A 27 -19.48 15.75 0.56
N LEU A 28 -18.72 14.76 0.08
CA LEU A 28 -17.73 14.95 -0.98
C LEU A 28 -18.39 15.33 -2.30
N GLU A 29 -19.51 14.70 -2.67
CA GLU A 29 -20.31 15.06 -3.83
C GLU A 29 -20.78 16.51 -3.77
N PHE A 30 -21.30 16.92 -2.60
CA PHE A 30 -21.76 18.30 -2.39
C PHE A 30 -20.60 19.30 -2.48
N PHE A 31 -19.48 19.00 -1.84
CA PHE A 31 -18.27 19.82 -1.91
C PHE A 31 -17.79 19.98 -3.36
N TRP A 32 -17.66 18.86 -4.08
CA TRP A 32 -17.15 18.89 -5.44
C TRP A 32 -18.09 19.62 -6.39
N ASN A 33 -19.36 19.21 -6.45
CA ASN A 33 -20.31 19.77 -7.41
C ASN A 33 -20.78 21.18 -7.04
N GLY A 34 -20.86 21.50 -5.75
CA GLY A 34 -21.33 22.80 -5.27
C GLY A 34 -20.27 23.89 -5.31
N TRP A 35 -18.99 23.51 -5.23
CA TRP A 35 -17.92 24.51 -5.07
C TRP A 35 -16.66 24.22 -5.85
N ALA A 36 -16.08 23.01 -5.73
CA ALA A 36 -14.74 22.74 -6.26
C ALA A 36 -14.70 22.62 -7.78
N ALA A 37 -15.73 22.01 -8.40
CA ALA A 37 -15.78 21.78 -9.85
C ALA A 37 -15.86 23.07 -10.69
N MET A 38 -16.24 24.19 -10.11
CA MET A 38 -16.29 25.49 -10.77
C MET A 38 -14.97 26.27 -10.66
N ARG A 39 -13.97 25.68 -10.05
CA ARG A 39 -12.67 26.31 -9.78
C ARG A 39 -11.58 25.66 -10.62
N ASP A 40 -10.71 26.47 -11.16
CA ASP A 40 -9.51 26.08 -11.94
C ASP A 40 -8.23 26.03 -11.09
N ASP A 41 -8.31 26.46 -9.82
CA ASP A 41 -7.20 26.52 -8.90
C ASP A 41 -7.15 25.32 -7.92
N ILE A 42 -8.04 24.33 -8.04
CA ILE A 42 -8.12 23.18 -7.15
C ILE A 42 -7.78 21.88 -7.88
N LEU A 43 -6.86 21.13 -7.30
CA LEU A 43 -6.60 19.72 -7.62
C LEU A 43 -7.02 18.87 -6.42
N LEU A 44 -8.01 18.02 -6.61
CA LEU A 44 -8.40 17.02 -5.63
C LEU A 44 -7.79 15.67 -6.00
N ILE A 45 -7.02 15.10 -5.10
CA ILE A 45 -6.43 13.78 -5.22
C ILE A 45 -7.04 12.92 -4.11
N ILE A 46 -7.55 11.77 -4.47
CA ILE A 46 -8.10 10.79 -3.54
C ILE A 46 -7.34 9.47 -3.71
N CYS A 47 -6.99 8.82 -2.62
CA CYS A 47 -6.39 7.51 -2.68
C CYS A 47 -7.04 6.53 -1.68
N GLY A 48 -6.74 5.25 -1.82
CA GLY A 48 -7.18 4.21 -0.91
C GLY A 48 -6.80 2.84 -1.43
N SER A 49 -6.48 1.95 -0.51
CA SER A 49 -6.11 0.56 -0.78
C SER A 49 -7.31 -0.33 -1.16
N ALA A 50 -8.52 0.04 -0.72
CA ALA A 50 -9.75 -0.70 -1.02
C ALA A 50 -10.26 -0.44 -2.44
N THR A 51 -9.60 -1.02 -3.44
CA THR A 51 -9.90 -0.85 -4.87
C THR A 51 -11.38 -1.10 -5.19
N SER A 52 -11.99 -2.14 -4.63
CA SER A 52 -13.41 -2.46 -4.83
C SER A 52 -14.34 -1.35 -4.33
N TRP A 53 -14.01 -0.70 -3.23
CA TRP A 53 -14.76 0.43 -2.71
C TRP A 53 -14.68 1.63 -3.66
N ILE A 54 -13.47 1.98 -4.10
CA ILE A 54 -13.24 3.09 -5.04
C ILE A 54 -14.01 2.84 -6.34
N ILE A 55 -13.90 1.65 -6.92
CA ILE A 55 -14.62 1.29 -8.14
C ILE A 55 -16.13 1.42 -7.94
N ASN A 56 -16.68 0.88 -6.87
CA ASN A 56 -18.12 0.84 -6.67
C ASN A 56 -18.70 2.19 -6.25
N LYS A 57 -17.99 2.96 -5.39
CA LYS A 57 -18.51 4.21 -4.83
C LYS A 57 -18.16 5.44 -5.67
N ILE A 58 -17.06 5.41 -6.40
CA ILE A 58 -16.59 6.57 -7.17
C ILE A 58 -16.86 6.37 -8.67
N PHE A 59 -16.44 5.25 -9.25
CA PHE A 59 -16.55 5.05 -10.71
C PHE A 59 -17.92 4.50 -11.15
N ARG A 60 -18.46 3.49 -10.45
CA ARG A 60 -19.72 2.83 -10.82
C ARG A 60 -20.95 3.46 -10.19
N ASN A 61 -20.77 4.30 -9.21
CA ASN A 61 -21.89 4.99 -8.58
C ASN A 61 -22.45 6.04 -9.56
N HIS A 62 -23.70 5.91 -9.96
CA HIS A 62 -24.43 6.89 -10.77
C HIS A 62 -24.81 8.17 -9.99
N GLY A 63 -24.17 8.40 -8.82
CA GLY A 63 -24.33 9.60 -7.99
C GLY A 63 -23.58 10.82 -8.54
N GLY A 64 -23.43 11.81 -7.68
CA GLY A 64 -22.88 13.13 -8.04
C GLY A 64 -21.40 13.15 -8.45
N LEU A 65 -20.65 12.05 -8.20
CA LEU A 65 -19.25 11.92 -8.62
C LEU A 65 -19.10 11.16 -9.95
N HIS A 66 -20.19 10.70 -10.55
CA HIS A 66 -20.14 10.00 -11.85
C HIS A 66 -19.50 10.89 -12.94
N ASN A 67 -18.52 10.32 -13.67
CA ASN A 67 -17.74 11.02 -14.70
C ASN A 67 -17.01 12.30 -14.22
N ARG A 68 -16.71 12.42 -12.92
CA ARG A 68 -15.95 13.55 -12.36
C ARG A 68 -14.46 13.24 -12.21
N VAL A 69 -14.07 11.99 -12.30
CA VAL A 69 -12.65 11.59 -12.25
C VAL A 69 -12.03 11.85 -13.62
N ASN A 70 -11.04 12.74 -13.66
CA ASN A 70 -10.34 13.12 -14.89
C ASN A 70 -9.12 12.24 -15.15
N TYR A 71 -8.52 11.72 -14.09
CA TYR A 71 -7.29 10.92 -14.17
C TYR A 71 -7.28 9.83 -13.11
N GLN A 72 -6.75 8.68 -13.47
CA GLN A 72 -6.65 7.52 -12.59
C GLN A 72 -5.24 6.95 -12.66
N ILE A 73 -4.65 6.72 -11.50
CA ILE A 73 -3.32 6.12 -11.36
C ILE A 73 -3.49 4.82 -10.58
N PHE A 74 -3.04 3.72 -11.15
CA PHE A 74 -2.83 2.48 -10.43
C PHE A 74 -1.36 2.42 -10.02
N LEU A 75 -1.11 2.36 -8.71
CA LEU A 75 0.22 2.18 -8.19
C LEU A 75 0.43 0.68 -8.00
N GLU A 76 1.23 0.10 -8.89
CA GLU A 76 1.68 -1.28 -8.77
C GLU A 76 2.92 -1.34 -7.87
N PRO A 77 3.14 -2.47 -7.18
CA PRO A 77 4.42 -2.72 -6.52
C PRO A 77 5.57 -2.68 -7.55
N PHE A 78 6.76 -2.37 -7.09
CA PHE A 78 7.95 -2.48 -7.94
C PHE A 78 8.12 -3.88 -8.52
N THR A 79 8.45 -3.97 -9.77
CA THR A 79 8.96 -5.19 -10.39
C THR A 79 10.35 -5.51 -9.82
N LEU A 80 10.85 -6.73 -10.04
CA LEU A 80 12.21 -7.09 -9.61
C LEU A 80 13.27 -6.17 -10.24
N HIS A 81 13.05 -5.75 -11.48
CA HIS A 81 13.95 -4.81 -12.17
C HIS A 81 13.94 -3.43 -11.51
N GLU A 82 12.77 -2.88 -11.19
CA GLU A 82 12.66 -1.61 -10.47
C GLU A 82 13.24 -1.69 -9.05
N CYS A 83 13.16 -2.86 -8.40
CA CYS A 83 13.86 -3.09 -7.13
C CYS A 83 15.40 -3.09 -7.30
N GLU A 84 15.91 -3.64 -8.41
CA GLU A 84 17.34 -3.56 -8.76
C GLU A 84 17.77 -2.10 -8.92
N GLU A 85 17.07 -1.33 -9.75
CA GLU A 85 17.33 0.11 -9.96
C GLU A 85 17.25 0.91 -8.65
N TYR A 86 16.22 0.66 -7.85
CA TYR A 86 16.05 1.31 -6.56
C TYR A 86 17.18 0.97 -5.58
N SER A 87 17.58 -0.30 -5.52
CA SER A 87 18.71 -0.77 -4.70
C SER A 87 20.02 -0.10 -5.08
N GLU A 88 20.30 0.02 -6.39
CA GLU A 88 21.45 0.75 -6.91
C GLU A 88 21.42 2.23 -6.54
N ALA A 89 20.29 2.89 -6.74
CA ALA A 89 20.08 4.30 -6.37
C ALA A 89 20.27 4.54 -4.85
N MET A 90 19.82 3.59 -4.02
CA MET A 90 20.05 3.60 -2.58
C MET A 90 21.49 3.24 -2.21
N GLY A 91 22.29 2.72 -3.15
CA GLY A 91 23.68 2.28 -2.95
C GLY A 91 23.77 1.05 -2.07
N LEU A 92 22.82 0.14 -2.18
CA LEU A 92 22.87 -1.19 -1.58
C LEU A 92 23.74 -2.09 -2.49
N ALA A 93 24.79 -2.67 -1.94
CA ALA A 93 25.73 -3.51 -2.71
C ALA A 93 25.26 -4.98 -2.72
N TYR A 94 24.06 -5.21 -3.23
CA TYR A 94 23.47 -6.55 -3.31
C TYR A 94 23.77 -7.22 -4.66
N SER A 95 24.06 -8.52 -4.60
CA SER A 95 24.09 -9.34 -5.80
C SER A 95 22.67 -9.55 -6.35
N ARG A 96 22.55 -10.00 -7.61
CA ARG A 96 21.23 -10.35 -8.17
C ARG A 96 20.53 -11.47 -7.41
N TYR A 97 21.29 -12.34 -6.78
CA TYR A 97 20.75 -13.38 -5.93
C TYR A 97 20.14 -12.78 -4.64
N ASP A 98 20.89 -11.87 -3.98
CA ASP A 98 20.37 -11.15 -2.80
C ASP A 98 19.11 -10.35 -3.15
N LEU A 99 19.06 -9.70 -4.32
CA LEU A 99 17.88 -8.95 -4.78
C LEU A 99 16.67 -9.86 -4.97
N LEU A 100 16.88 -11.05 -5.55
CA LEU A 100 15.82 -12.04 -5.69
C LEU A 100 15.30 -12.52 -4.32
N GLU A 101 16.21 -12.86 -3.40
CA GLU A 101 15.83 -13.24 -2.03
C GLU A 101 15.09 -12.11 -1.31
N ALA A 102 15.57 -10.88 -1.40
CA ALA A 102 14.90 -9.71 -0.85
C ALA A 102 13.49 -9.54 -1.42
N TYR A 103 13.35 -9.70 -2.74
CA TYR A 103 12.06 -9.62 -3.42
C TYR A 103 11.09 -10.73 -2.98
N MET A 104 11.58 -11.95 -2.75
CA MET A 104 10.77 -13.05 -2.23
C MET A 104 10.27 -12.79 -0.79
N VAL A 105 11.02 -12.04 0.01
CA VAL A 105 10.66 -11.72 1.40
C VAL A 105 9.74 -10.50 1.47
N MET A 106 10.05 -9.44 0.72
CA MET A 106 9.42 -8.11 0.86
C MET A 106 8.51 -7.74 -0.30
N GLY A 107 8.53 -8.54 -1.39
CA GLY A 107 7.88 -8.12 -2.63
C GLY A 107 8.45 -6.82 -3.17
N GLY A 108 7.68 -6.16 -4.02
CA GLY A 108 8.03 -4.86 -4.60
C GLY A 108 7.51 -3.66 -3.81
N VAL A 109 7.32 -3.77 -2.50
CA VAL A 109 6.79 -2.66 -1.69
C VAL A 109 7.88 -1.63 -1.42
N PRO A 110 7.82 -0.41 -2.02
CA PRO A 110 8.92 0.57 -1.91
C PRO A 110 9.28 0.94 -0.48
N TYR A 111 8.31 0.97 0.41
CA TYR A 111 8.52 1.26 1.82
C TYR A 111 9.50 0.28 2.47
N TYR A 112 9.33 -1.03 2.26
CA TYR A 112 10.23 -2.02 2.87
C TYR A 112 11.66 -1.88 2.34
N TRP A 113 11.82 -1.63 1.05
CA TRP A 113 13.13 -1.39 0.45
C TRP A 113 13.80 -0.14 0.99
N SER A 114 13.04 0.91 1.31
CA SER A 114 13.56 2.16 1.87
C SER A 114 14.16 2.01 3.28
N LEU A 115 13.79 0.95 4.00
CA LEU A 115 14.29 0.66 5.33
C LEU A 115 15.64 -0.05 5.33
N MET A 116 16.10 -0.53 4.19
CA MET A 116 17.38 -1.24 4.04
C MET A 116 18.56 -0.30 4.30
N GLN A 117 19.54 -0.77 5.04
CA GLN A 117 20.72 0.01 5.43
C GLN A 117 21.92 -0.40 4.60
N LYS A 118 22.64 0.62 4.07
CA LYS A 118 23.92 0.44 3.39
C LYS A 118 24.95 -0.21 4.30
N GLY A 119 25.84 -1.01 3.69
CA GLY A 119 26.95 -1.64 4.41
C GLY A 119 26.56 -2.84 5.25
N ARG A 120 25.27 -3.22 5.22
CA ARG A 120 24.78 -4.47 5.82
C ARG A 120 24.50 -5.50 4.73
N SER A 121 24.73 -6.76 5.04
CA SER A 121 24.27 -7.85 4.18
C SER A 121 22.74 -7.92 4.18
N LEU A 122 22.16 -8.60 3.18
CA LEU A 122 20.71 -8.84 3.13
C LEU A 122 20.20 -9.50 4.43
N ALA A 123 20.88 -10.57 4.88
CA ALA A 123 20.52 -11.29 6.10
C ALA A 123 20.50 -10.37 7.34
N GLN A 124 21.49 -9.48 7.48
CA GLN A 124 21.55 -8.53 8.58
C GLN A 124 20.39 -7.49 8.52
N ASN A 125 20.04 -7.04 7.32
CA ASN A 125 18.90 -6.14 7.14
C ASN A 125 17.59 -6.83 7.48
N ILE A 126 17.36 -8.03 6.95
CA ILE A 126 16.15 -8.83 7.21
C ILE A 126 16.02 -9.14 8.72
N ASP A 127 17.11 -9.59 9.36
CA ASP A 127 17.10 -9.87 10.79
C ASP A 127 16.70 -8.63 11.60
N SER A 128 17.34 -7.49 11.32
CA SER A 128 17.07 -6.25 12.05
C SER A 128 15.68 -5.68 11.82
N LEU A 129 15.07 -5.89 10.66
CA LEU A 129 13.75 -5.34 10.33
C LEU A 129 12.62 -6.24 10.81
N PHE A 130 12.72 -7.55 10.61
CA PHE A 130 11.61 -8.48 10.82
C PHE A 130 11.74 -9.32 12.10
N PHE A 131 12.95 -9.65 12.54
CA PHE A 131 13.15 -10.60 13.65
C PHE A 131 13.63 -9.94 14.95
N ALA A 132 14.30 -8.80 14.88
CA ALA A 132 14.65 -8.07 16.08
C ALA A 132 13.39 -7.60 16.83
N PRO A 133 13.33 -7.68 18.19
CA PRO A 133 12.15 -7.27 18.95
C PRO A 133 11.71 -5.81 18.72
N GLN A 134 12.64 -4.96 18.28
CA GLN A 134 12.41 -3.54 17.97
C GLN A 134 12.44 -3.27 16.46
N GLY A 135 12.42 -4.31 15.64
CA GLY A 135 12.41 -4.21 14.19
C GLY A 135 11.14 -3.51 13.69
N LEU A 136 11.29 -2.58 12.75
CA LEU A 136 10.18 -1.79 12.24
C LEU A 136 9.09 -2.65 11.57
N LEU A 137 9.45 -3.83 11.07
CA LEU A 137 8.53 -4.75 10.39
C LEU A 137 8.26 -6.02 11.24
N HIS A 138 8.61 -5.98 12.55
CA HIS A 138 8.45 -7.14 13.42
C HIS A 138 6.99 -7.63 13.52
N TYR A 139 6.03 -6.71 13.52
CA TYR A 139 4.59 -7.00 13.58
C TYR A 139 3.89 -6.94 12.23
N GLU A 140 4.63 -6.62 11.16
CA GLU A 140 4.07 -6.35 9.82
C GLU A 140 3.18 -7.48 9.30
N PHE A 141 3.57 -8.73 9.52
CA PHE A 141 2.77 -9.88 9.14
C PHE A 141 1.37 -9.84 9.76
N ARG A 142 1.29 -9.54 11.06
CA ARG A 142 0.00 -9.46 11.76
C ARG A 142 -0.80 -8.23 11.34
N GLU A 143 -0.16 -7.09 11.27
CA GLU A 143 -0.78 -5.83 10.86
C GLU A 143 -1.33 -5.91 9.43
N LEU A 144 -0.61 -6.55 8.52
CA LEU A 144 -1.05 -6.79 7.16
C LEU A 144 -2.32 -7.65 7.14
N TYR A 145 -2.34 -8.77 7.87
CA TYR A 145 -3.51 -9.63 7.96
C TYR A 145 -4.71 -8.92 8.60
N ASP A 146 -4.48 -8.16 9.66
CA ASP A 146 -5.52 -7.38 10.34
C ASP A 146 -6.11 -6.30 9.41
N SER A 147 -5.32 -5.74 8.53
CA SER A 147 -5.78 -4.74 7.55
C SER A 147 -6.59 -5.34 6.39
N LEU A 148 -6.24 -6.57 5.96
CA LEU A 148 -6.85 -7.22 4.81
C LEU A 148 -8.11 -8.02 5.16
N PHE A 149 -8.19 -8.56 6.37
CA PHE A 149 -9.23 -9.52 6.75
C PHE A 149 -9.97 -9.13 8.03
N ARG A 150 -11.29 -9.18 8.01
CA ARG A 150 -12.11 -8.92 9.20
C ARG A 150 -11.89 -9.90 10.35
N ASN A 151 -11.45 -11.13 10.05
CA ASN A 151 -11.17 -12.20 11.00
C ASN A 151 -9.77 -12.75 10.73
N SER A 152 -8.76 -11.89 10.86
CA SER A 152 -7.35 -12.19 10.57
C SER A 152 -6.83 -13.43 11.29
N ASP A 153 -7.23 -13.66 12.54
CA ASP A 153 -6.81 -14.81 13.33
C ASP A 153 -7.06 -16.16 12.63
N LYS A 154 -8.22 -16.33 11.96
CA LYS A 154 -8.52 -17.56 11.22
C LYS A 154 -7.56 -17.79 10.05
N TYR A 155 -7.18 -16.74 9.36
CA TYR A 155 -6.23 -16.84 8.24
C TYR A 155 -4.81 -17.08 8.75
N ILE A 156 -4.43 -16.45 9.85
CA ILE A 156 -3.14 -16.68 10.53
C ILE A 156 -3.04 -18.14 10.99
N ASP A 157 -4.11 -18.71 11.56
CA ASP A 157 -4.15 -20.11 11.98
C ASP A 157 -3.93 -21.05 10.78
N VAL A 158 -4.61 -20.82 9.65
CA VAL A 158 -4.43 -21.61 8.42
C VAL A 158 -2.98 -21.57 7.94
N VAL A 159 -2.38 -20.37 7.85
CA VAL A 159 -0.98 -20.23 7.43
C VAL A 159 -0.02 -20.91 8.40
N SER A 160 -0.30 -20.84 9.70
CA SER A 160 0.50 -21.50 10.73
C SER A 160 0.46 -23.03 10.62
N ILE A 161 -0.70 -23.58 10.26
CA ILE A 161 -0.86 -25.02 10.00
C ILE A 161 -0.08 -25.44 8.76
N LEU A 162 -0.22 -24.72 7.65
CA LEU A 162 0.53 -25.00 6.42
C LEU A 162 2.04 -24.99 6.66
N ARG A 163 2.55 -24.01 7.40
CA ARG A 163 3.96 -23.98 7.81
C ARG A 163 4.39 -25.19 8.63
N SER A 164 3.49 -25.77 9.44
CA SER A 164 3.78 -26.96 10.25
C SER A 164 3.81 -28.24 9.41
N GLU A 165 3.00 -28.32 8.36
CA GLU A 165 2.94 -29.43 7.42
C GLU A 165 4.21 -29.52 6.55
N GLU A 166 4.70 -28.41 6.02
CA GLU A 166 5.98 -28.38 5.28
C GLU A 166 7.17 -28.89 6.10
N ARG A 167 7.16 -28.65 7.41
CA ARG A 167 8.19 -29.19 8.31
C ARG A 167 8.12 -30.72 8.46
N ARG A 168 6.96 -31.35 8.25
CA ARG A 168 6.81 -32.83 8.33
C ARG A 168 7.29 -33.47 7.05
N VAL A 169 6.93 -32.93 5.89
CA VAL A 169 7.35 -33.47 4.58
C VAL A 169 8.87 -33.44 4.41
N GLY A 170 9.55 -32.41 4.91
CA GLY A 170 11.02 -32.33 4.86
C GLY A 170 11.78 -33.26 5.80
N LYS A 171 11.09 -34.04 6.64
CA LYS A 171 11.72 -35.02 7.54
C LYS A 171 11.60 -36.49 7.06
N GLU A 172 10.85 -36.70 6.00
CA GLU A 172 10.64 -38.02 5.40
C GLU A 172 11.45 -38.29 4.13
N CYS A 173 12.42 -37.39 3.82
CA CYS A 173 13.41 -37.58 2.74
C CYS A 173 14.78 -37.89 3.30
#